data_8d9361209cf781f5a649bf288e600b31
#
_entry.id   8d9361209cf781f5a649bf288e600b31
#
_cell.length_a   1.000
_cell.length_b   1.000
_cell.length_c   1.000
_cell.angle_alpha   90.00
_cell.angle_beta   90.00
_cell.angle_gamma   90.00
#
_symmetry.space_group_name_H-M   'P 1'
#
loop_
_entity.id
_entity.type
_entity.pdbx_description
1 polymer ?
#
loop_
_entity_poly.entity_id
_entity_poly.type
_entity_poly.pdbx_seq_one_letter_code
_entity_poly.pdbx_strand_id
1 'polypeptide(L)' 'MSKFQFAISSGPEAVRQAGVVESDSFDEAVVLLGKRIPVQTGDSLEIGVHGFPPARYDCIGEMRNRPIWEPSGRLAA' A
#
# COMPACT_ATOMS: atom_id res chain seq x y z
N MET A 1 7.24 10.00 14.80
CA MET A 1 6.83 9.58 13.45
C MET A 1 7.72 8.47 12.95
N SER A 2 7.12 7.50 12.32
CA SER A 2 7.85 6.39 11.73
C SER A 2 7.93 6.54 10.22
N LYS A 3 8.98 5.99 9.64
CA LYS A 3 9.13 5.95 8.18
C LYS A 3 8.75 4.57 7.68
N PHE A 4 7.87 4.55 6.70
CA PHE A 4 7.43 3.31 6.07
C PHE A 4 7.87 3.32 4.62
N GLN A 5 8.44 2.20 4.19
CA GLN A 5 8.77 1.99 2.78
C GLN A 5 7.54 1.42 2.08
N PHE A 6 7.28 1.89 0.89
CA PHE A 6 6.13 1.39 0.14
C PHE A 6 6.47 1.16 -1.33
N ALA A 7 5.69 0.29 -1.95
CA ALA A 7 5.71 0.09 -3.39
C ALA A 7 4.28 -0.20 -3.86
N ILE A 8 3.85 0.50 -4.90
CA ILE A 8 2.55 0.28 -5.52
C ILE A 8 2.76 -0.34 -6.88
N SER A 9 2.08 -1.43 -7.14
CA SER A 9 2.20 -2.20 -8.36
C SER A 9 0.87 -2.27 -9.10
N SER A 10 0.93 -2.21 -10.42
CA SER A 10 -0.22 -2.41 -11.30
C SER A 10 -0.06 -3.76 -11.95
N GLY A 11 -0.53 -4.81 -11.28
CA GLY A 11 -0.34 -6.17 -11.73
C GLY A 11 0.91 -6.80 -11.12
N PRO A 12 1.20 -8.05 -11.47
CA PRO A 12 2.16 -8.87 -10.72
C PRO A 12 3.61 -8.43 -10.83
N GLU A 13 3.98 -7.68 -11.83
CA GLU A 13 5.40 -7.37 -12.06
C GLU A 13 5.72 -5.89 -12.27
N ALA A 14 4.72 -5.03 -12.29
CA ALA A 14 4.93 -3.64 -12.66
C ALA A 14 4.84 -2.71 -11.45
N VAL A 15 5.96 -2.44 -10.82
CA VAL A 15 6.02 -1.40 -9.79
C VAL A 15 5.86 -0.05 -10.47
N ARG A 16 4.78 0.66 -10.11
CA ARG A 16 4.51 1.99 -10.65
C ARG A 16 5.18 3.09 -9.85
N GLN A 17 5.20 2.92 -8.55
CA GLN A 17 5.74 3.94 -7.67
C GLN A 17 6.22 3.30 -6.38
N ALA A 18 7.36 3.78 -5.90
CA ALA A 18 7.93 3.32 -4.65
C ALA A 18 8.57 4.50 -3.94
N GLY A 19 8.67 4.42 -2.65
CA GLY A 19 9.25 5.49 -1.87
C GLY A 19 9.11 5.28 -0.38
N VAL A 20 9.08 6.40 0.34
CA VAL A 20 8.98 6.41 1.80
C VAL A 20 7.87 7.38 2.19
N VAL A 21 7.07 6.98 3.17
CA VAL A 21 6.05 7.83 3.76
C VAL A 21 6.28 7.90 5.26
N GLU A 22 6.12 9.07 5.84
CA GLU A 22 6.20 9.25 7.28
C GLU A 22 4.81 9.37 7.87
N SER A 23 4.57 8.65 8.96
CA SER A 23 3.28 8.66 9.61
C SER A 23 3.43 8.20 11.06
N ASP A 24 2.42 8.50 11.87
CA ASP A 24 2.40 8.08 13.27
C ASP A 24 2.05 6.60 13.44
N SER A 25 1.34 6.05 12.48
CA SER A 25 0.95 4.64 12.54
C SER A 25 0.93 4.02 11.16
N PHE A 26 0.94 2.71 11.14
CA PHE A 26 0.86 1.93 9.92
C PHE A 26 -0.45 2.19 9.16
N ASP A 27 -1.57 2.18 9.88
CA ASP A 27 -2.87 2.40 9.26
C ASP A 27 -2.97 3.79 8.66
N GLU A 28 -2.44 4.78 9.34
CA GLU A 28 -2.42 6.14 8.83
C GLU A 28 -1.56 6.26 7.58
N ALA A 29 -0.44 5.54 7.54
CA ALA A 29 0.42 5.54 6.36
C ALA A 29 -0.32 5.00 5.13
N VAL A 30 -1.08 3.92 5.28
CA VAL A 30 -1.87 3.35 4.20
C VAL A 30 -2.91 4.37 3.70
N VAL A 31 -3.59 5.04 4.61
CA VAL A 31 -4.58 6.07 4.25
C VAL A 31 -3.92 7.23 3.51
N LEU A 32 -2.77 7.69 3.98
CA LEU A 32 -2.05 8.79 3.33
C LEU A 32 -1.63 8.43 1.90
N LEU A 33 -1.15 7.22 1.70
CA LEU A 33 -0.75 6.78 0.36
C LEU A 33 -1.94 6.75 -0.59
N GLY A 34 -3.10 6.32 -0.11
CA GLY A 34 -4.31 6.31 -0.91
C GLY A 34 -4.78 7.71 -1.29
N LYS A 35 -4.44 8.73 -0.52
CA LYS A 35 -4.77 10.11 -0.83
C LYS A 35 -3.79 10.76 -1.79
N ARG A 36 -2.53 10.38 -1.72
CA ARG A 36 -1.46 11.03 -2.48
C ARG A 36 -1.22 10.43 -3.84
N ILE A 37 -1.50 9.15 -3.99
CA ILE A 37 -1.17 8.42 -5.20
C ILE A 37 -2.44 7.90 -5.85
N PRO A 38 -2.64 8.15 -7.15
CA PRO A 38 -3.78 7.58 -7.86
C PRO A 38 -3.68 6.06 -7.87
N VAL A 39 -4.65 5.40 -7.27
CA VAL A 39 -4.70 3.96 -7.17
C VAL A 39 -5.99 3.48 -7.83
N GLN A 40 -5.91 2.41 -8.56
CA GLN A 40 -7.04 1.81 -9.25
C GLN A 40 -7.32 0.43 -8.69
N THR A 41 -8.57 -0.02 -8.85
CA THR A 41 -8.92 -1.39 -8.52
C THR A 41 -7.99 -2.36 -9.25
N GLY A 42 -7.46 -3.32 -8.51
CA GLY A 42 -6.48 -4.27 -9.03
C GLY A 42 -5.04 -3.93 -8.71
N ASP A 43 -4.77 -2.72 -8.24
CA ASP A 43 -3.43 -2.35 -7.81
C ASP A 43 -3.10 -3.00 -6.47
N SER A 44 -1.82 -3.20 -6.22
CA SER A 44 -1.34 -3.76 -4.97
C SER A 44 -0.39 -2.80 -4.28
N LEU A 45 -0.41 -2.82 -2.96
CA LEU A 45 0.47 -2.01 -2.13
C LEU A 45 1.28 -2.92 -1.22
N GLU A 46 2.59 -2.74 -1.22
CA GLU A 46 3.45 -3.30 -0.19
C GLU A 46 3.94 -2.16 0.68
N ILE A 47 3.85 -2.32 1.98
CA ILE A 47 4.27 -1.29 2.93
C ILE A 47 4.87 -1.94 4.17
N GLY A 48 5.96 -1.39 4.65
CA GLY A 48 6.62 -1.92 5.83
C GLY A 48 7.73 -1.05 6.34
N VAL A 49 8.39 -1.50 7.40
CA VAL A 49 9.55 -0.84 7.96
C VAL A 49 10.79 -1.64 7.64
N HIS A 50 11.91 -0.92 7.56
CA HIS A 50 13.18 -1.54 7.26
C HIS A 50 13.49 -2.67 8.25
N GLY A 51 13.87 -3.83 7.73
CA GLY A 51 14.23 -4.98 8.54
C GLY A 51 13.10 -5.93 8.87
N PHE A 52 11.87 -5.62 8.45
CA PHE A 52 10.71 -6.48 8.67
C PHE A 52 10.00 -6.78 7.36
N PRO A 53 9.36 -7.95 7.26
CA PRO A 53 8.58 -8.26 6.05
C PRO A 53 7.49 -7.23 5.82
N PRO A 54 7.28 -6.79 4.59
CA PRO A 54 6.22 -5.84 4.31
C PRO A 54 4.84 -6.49 4.38
N ALA A 55 3.86 -5.67 4.75
CA ALA A 55 2.46 -6.07 4.61
C ALA A 55 2.00 -5.78 3.18
N ARG A 56 1.08 -6.58 2.67
CA ARG A 56 0.54 -6.42 1.33
C ARG A 56 -0.95 -6.18 1.38
N TYR A 57 -1.39 -5.25 0.55
CA TYR A 57 -2.80 -4.92 0.40
C TYR A 57 -3.16 -4.90 -1.07
N ASP A 58 -4.39 -5.29 -1.36
CA ASP A 58 -4.95 -5.18 -2.71
C ASP A 58 -6.05 -4.15 -2.71
N CYS A 59 -6.09 -3.33 -3.75
CA CYS A 59 -7.18 -2.39 -3.94
C CYS A 59 -8.34 -3.12 -4.59
N ILE A 60 -9.43 -3.26 -3.86
CA ILE A 60 -10.61 -4.00 -4.31
C ILE A 60 -11.71 -3.10 -4.84
N GLY A 61 -11.57 -1.80 -4.71
CA GLY A 61 -12.56 -0.87 -5.19
C GLY A 61 -12.25 0.54 -4.74
N GLU A 62 -13.19 1.43 -4.97
CA GLU A 62 -13.09 2.82 -4.56
C GLU A 62 -14.38 3.26 -3.89
N MET A 63 -14.25 4.11 -2.88
CA MET A 63 -15.38 4.76 -2.24
C MET A 63 -15.02 6.21 -2.00
N ARG A 64 -15.83 7.13 -2.52
CA ARG A 64 -15.63 8.58 -2.37
C ARG A 64 -14.22 9.03 -2.79
N ASN A 65 -13.75 8.51 -3.92
CA ASN A 65 -12.43 8.81 -4.47
C ASN A 65 -11.27 8.31 -3.61
N ARG A 66 -11.52 7.34 -2.72
CA ARG A 66 -10.49 6.71 -1.92
C ARG A 66 -10.44 5.22 -2.21
N PRO A 67 -9.25 4.65 -2.32
CA PRO A 67 -9.13 3.22 -2.54
C PRO A 67 -9.60 2.45 -1.31
N ILE A 68 -10.20 1.31 -1.55
CA ILE A 68 -10.54 0.36 -0.50
C ILE A 68 -9.46 -0.71 -0.51
N TRP A 69 -8.73 -0.80 0.56
CA TRP A 69 -7.65 -1.76 0.71
C TRP A 69 -8.11 -2.99 1.47
N GLU A 70 -7.72 -4.13 0.97
CA GLU A 70 -7.94 -5.39 1.65
C GLU A 70 -6.60 -6.07 1.85
N PRO A 71 -6.29 -6.56 3.05
CA PRO A 71 -5.07 -7.32 3.26
C PRO A 71 -5.01 -8.47 2.29
N SER A 72 -3.88 -8.63 1.62
CA SER A 72 -3.68 -9.75 0.73
C SER A 72 -3.72 -11.02 1.59
N GLY A 73 -4.71 -11.84 1.40
CA GLY A 73 -4.90 -13.08 2.14
C GLY A 73 -3.90 -14.16 1.79
N ARG A 74 -3.02 -13.88 0.89
CA ARG A 74 -1.94 -14.78 0.59
C ARG A 74 -0.84 -14.55 1.57
N LEU A 75 -0.94 -15.24 2.62
CA LEU A 75 0.26 -15.58 3.27
C LEU A 75 1.11 -16.26 2.23
N ALA A 76 2.26 -15.71 1.98
CA ALA A 76 3.29 -16.45 1.34
C ALA A 76 3.55 -17.65 2.23
N ALA A 77 2.73 -18.61 2.09
CA ALA A 77 2.99 -19.83 2.77
C ALA A 77 4.19 -20.45 2.11
#